data_f639b8257f569044f91b48d40eb81a2e
#
_entry.id   f639b8257f569044f91b48d40eb81a2e
#
_cell.length_a   1.000
_cell.length_b   1.000
_cell.length_c   1.000
_cell.angle_alpha   90.00
_cell.angle_beta   90.00
_cell.angle_gamma   90.00
#
_symmetry.space_group_name_H-M   'P 1'
#
loop_
_entity.id
_entity.type
_entity.pdbx_description
1 polymer ?
#
loop_
_entity_poly.entity_id
_entity_poly.type
_entity_poly.pdbx_seq_one_letter_code
_entity_poly.pdbx_strand_id
1 'polypeptide(L)'
;MTFKFVRNKVYTISTLEDMARLKVTLEKDGQKVTLPTIDLIGDIDSLTSSAVRLENGDYKVVKYTAYNNKGVQVQEAYLDDNNTLSVEHGVMQTFYFPVSIRFVYINNEIRNMLFGVCAEALGNDSTKWPKSWRVENEDLLTWENLEFEVDDYGEISYLACIIFDGKTFPGMKKLPATVSLFPTLEGIQIMDIPEFEELPDNMDKSPLYSIMIMNTGFKAFPKNFEKMKNLRSLSVINSKLTELPIRLSELPEVRDVEISGNEIAEFPKELAEKWQKVVSLRMNDTKLTSLPENIFGMKKVSTFDFCDNQGLSNLPKYRGDNTYMGGLFLDNCSFTSIPEIANTRMRTLSLANNKITSVSQEVVNGLSDQLLTLILDDNKINSFPQMASSSLIELSLDNCGLTAIPDLSKLPELCVLSLNSNQILEVKDGTFTNCTKFAILDLSKNTELRTFSNHAGFTVID
;
A
#
# COMPACT_ATOMS: atom_id res chain seq x y z
N MET A 1 2.32 -52.29 8.60
CA MET A 1 1.84 -50.91 8.56
C MET A 1 2.63 -50.17 7.52
N THR A 2 1.97 -49.37 6.74
CA THR A 2 2.59 -48.46 5.75
C THR A 2 2.19 -47.03 6.08
N PHE A 3 3.11 -46.13 5.93
CA PHE A 3 2.83 -44.70 6.05
C PHE A 3 2.69 -44.12 4.66
N LYS A 4 1.65 -43.37 4.45
CA LYS A 4 1.36 -42.72 3.15
C LYS A 4 1.20 -41.22 3.32
N PHE A 5 1.87 -40.47 2.49
CA PHE A 5 1.72 -39.03 2.39
C PHE A 5 0.81 -38.73 1.20
N VAL A 6 -0.25 -37.99 1.45
CA VAL A 6 -1.21 -37.57 0.40
C VAL A 6 -1.17 -36.06 0.33
N ARG A 7 -0.93 -35.54 -0.86
CA ARG A 7 -0.92 -34.12 -1.14
C ARG A 7 -2.32 -33.53 -0.96
N ASN A 8 -2.49 -32.62 0.00
CA ASN A 8 -3.62 -31.71 -0.04
C ASN A 8 -3.35 -30.70 -1.17
N LYS A 9 -4.30 -30.54 -2.05
CA LYS A 9 -4.22 -29.67 -3.24
C LYS A 9 -3.85 -28.25 -2.81
N VAL A 10 -2.63 -27.84 -2.91
CA VAL A 10 -2.17 -26.52 -3.29
C VAL A 10 -0.64 -26.38 -2.99
N TYR A 11 0.12 -26.16 -4.05
CA TYR A 11 1.46 -25.55 -4.21
C TYR A 11 2.75 -26.38 -4.05
N THR A 12 3.51 -26.23 -5.12
CA THR A 12 4.93 -26.43 -5.43
C THR A 12 5.62 -27.76 -5.19
N ILE A 13 5.89 -28.28 -6.20
CA ILE A 13 6.41 -29.49 -6.87
C ILE A 13 7.75 -30.02 -6.35
N SER A 14 8.62 -29.21 -5.73
CA SER A 14 10.03 -29.63 -5.49
C SER A 14 10.29 -30.38 -4.18
N THR A 15 9.37 -30.42 -3.24
CA THR A 15 9.64 -30.88 -1.88
C THR A 15 9.34 -32.36 -1.63
N LEU A 16 8.34 -32.94 -2.30
CA LEU A 16 8.08 -34.38 -2.19
C LEU A 16 9.13 -35.20 -2.93
N GLU A 17 9.67 -34.70 -4.04
CA GLU A 17 10.76 -35.33 -4.80
C GLU A 17 12.04 -35.49 -3.98
N ASP A 18 12.27 -34.60 -2.98
CA ASP A 18 13.46 -34.64 -2.15
C ASP A 18 13.31 -35.53 -0.90
N MET A 19 12.08 -35.95 -0.56
CA MET A 19 11.87 -36.81 0.61
C MET A 19 12.16 -38.27 0.27
N ALA A 20 13.22 -38.80 0.86
CA ALA A 20 13.65 -40.17 0.62
C ALA A 20 13.46 -41.10 1.83
N ARG A 21 13.44 -40.56 3.02
CA ARG A 21 13.39 -41.35 4.27
C ARG A 21 12.54 -40.70 5.33
N LEU A 22 11.92 -41.51 6.18
CA LEU A 22 11.03 -41.12 7.25
C LEU A 22 11.47 -41.73 8.59
N LYS A 23 11.42 -40.96 9.65
CA LYS A 23 11.58 -41.40 11.04
C LYS A 23 10.33 -41.03 11.81
N VAL A 24 9.65 -42.01 12.41
CA VAL A 24 8.36 -41.80 13.12
C VAL A 24 8.56 -42.11 14.59
N THR A 25 8.06 -41.27 15.47
CA THR A 25 7.98 -41.51 16.90
C THR A 25 6.53 -41.78 17.29
N LEU A 26 6.31 -42.92 17.90
CA LEU A 26 5.01 -43.38 18.41
C LEU A 26 5.02 -43.31 19.93
N GLU A 27 3.86 -43.20 20.55
CA GLU A 27 3.67 -43.35 21.98
C GLU A 27 2.66 -44.48 22.22
N LYS A 28 3.00 -45.43 23.08
CA LYS A 28 2.14 -46.50 23.57
C LYS A 28 2.28 -46.58 25.07
N ASP A 29 1.17 -46.57 25.79
CA ASP A 29 1.15 -46.65 27.27
C ASP A 29 2.07 -45.62 27.96
N GLY A 30 2.16 -44.40 27.41
CA GLY A 30 3.00 -43.32 27.93
C GLY A 30 4.51 -43.47 27.60
N GLN A 31 4.89 -44.50 26.86
CA GLN A 31 6.29 -44.71 26.43
C GLN A 31 6.46 -44.33 24.95
N LYS A 32 7.47 -43.51 24.67
CA LYS A 32 7.82 -43.14 23.30
C LYS A 32 8.73 -44.15 22.65
N VAL A 33 8.36 -44.64 21.50
CA VAL A 33 9.11 -45.55 20.65
C VAL A 33 9.40 -44.89 19.33
N THR A 34 10.64 -44.68 18.99
CA THR A 34 11.05 -44.18 17.68
C THR A 34 11.35 -45.34 16.76
N LEU A 35 10.64 -45.42 15.64
CA LEU A 35 10.86 -46.46 14.64
C LEU A 35 12.21 -46.27 13.94
N PRO A 36 12.81 -47.34 13.42
CA PRO A 36 13.95 -47.23 12.50
C PRO A 36 13.62 -46.29 11.34
N THR A 37 14.62 -45.66 10.76
CA THR A 37 14.44 -44.84 9.55
C THR A 37 13.91 -45.73 8.42
N ILE A 38 12.84 -45.29 7.77
CA ILE A 38 12.08 -46.02 6.77
C ILE A 38 12.27 -45.33 5.41
N ASP A 39 12.59 -46.11 4.39
CA ASP A 39 12.62 -45.56 3.02
C ASP A 39 11.24 -45.26 2.51
N LEU A 40 11.11 -44.14 1.79
CA LEU A 40 9.90 -43.70 1.10
C LEU A 40 9.98 -44.06 -0.37
N ILE A 41 8.89 -44.59 -0.90
CA ILE A 41 8.76 -45.01 -2.30
C ILE A 41 7.48 -44.37 -2.87
N GLY A 42 7.57 -43.79 -4.07
CA GLY A 42 6.42 -43.16 -4.74
C GLY A 42 6.83 -42.00 -5.64
N ASP A 43 5.82 -41.30 -6.09
CA ASP A 43 5.97 -40.12 -6.96
C ASP A 43 5.63 -38.81 -6.22
N ILE A 44 5.66 -37.74 -6.99
CA ILE A 44 5.42 -36.37 -6.50
C ILE A 44 4.07 -36.16 -5.82
N ASP A 45 3.08 -37.01 -6.13
CA ASP A 45 1.72 -36.87 -5.61
C ASP A 45 1.44 -37.80 -4.42
N SER A 46 2.24 -38.85 -4.24
CA SER A 46 2.09 -39.76 -3.10
C SER A 46 3.36 -40.52 -2.79
N LEU A 47 3.89 -40.37 -1.57
CA LEU A 47 4.96 -41.18 -1.04
C LEU A 47 4.41 -42.22 -0.08
N THR A 48 4.89 -43.46 -0.20
CA THR A 48 4.52 -44.57 0.67
C THR A 48 5.75 -45.16 1.28
N SER A 49 5.70 -45.47 2.57
CA SER A 49 6.80 -46.20 3.23
C SER A 49 6.73 -47.69 2.92
N SER A 50 7.85 -48.38 3.07
CA SER A 50 7.86 -49.82 3.29
C SER A 50 7.06 -50.16 4.55
N ALA A 51 6.51 -51.40 4.61
CA ALA A 51 5.73 -51.84 5.76
C ALA A 51 6.61 -51.99 7.01
N VAL A 52 6.13 -51.46 8.12
CA VAL A 52 6.77 -51.58 9.43
C VAL A 52 5.93 -52.51 10.32
N ARG A 53 6.57 -53.47 11.02
CA ARG A 53 5.87 -54.36 11.93
C ARG A 53 5.78 -53.71 13.32
N LEU A 54 4.57 -53.59 13.85
CA LEU A 54 4.30 -53.14 15.22
C LEU A 54 3.62 -54.27 16.00
N GLU A 55 3.77 -54.25 17.31
CA GLU A 55 2.99 -55.11 18.21
C GLU A 55 1.54 -54.65 18.27
N ASN A 56 0.62 -55.54 18.67
CA ASN A 56 -0.78 -55.18 18.85
C ASN A 56 -0.90 -54.09 19.94
N GLY A 57 -1.81 -53.16 19.70
CA GLY A 57 -2.16 -52.12 20.65
C GLY A 57 -2.48 -50.79 19.99
N ASP A 58 -2.88 -49.84 20.83
CA ASP A 58 -3.16 -48.47 20.41
C ASP A 58 -1.90 -47.63 20.54
N TYR A 59 -1.60 -46.93 19.47
CA TYR A 59 -0.47 -46.02 19.38
C TYR A 59 -0.95 -44.61 19.06
N LYS A 60 -0.31 -43.66 19.69
CA LYS A 60 -0.41 -42.24 19.26
C LYS A 60 0.82 -41.92 18.42
N VAL A 61 0.62 -41.35 17.26
CA VAL A 61 1.72 -40.85 16.45
C VAL A 61 2.08 -39.44 16.97
N VAL A 62 3.24 -39.31 17.56
CA VAL A 62 3.66 -38.08 18.27
C VAL A 62 4.40 -37.14 17.33
N LYS A 63 5.26 -37.73 16.48
CA LYS A 63 6.18 -36.95 15.68
C LYS A 63 6.65 -37.72 14.47
N TYR A 64 6.91 -37.04 13.37
CA TYR A 64 7.71 -37.60 12.28
C TYR A 64 8.81 -36.63 11.85
N THR A 65 9.89 -37.15 11.27
CA THR A 65 10.97 -36.41 10.68
C THR A 65 11.28 -37.02 9.32
N ALA A 66 11.26 -36.20 8.27
CA ALA A 66 11.60 -36.63 6.92
C ALA A 66 13.00 -36.14 6.53
N TYR A 67 13.70 -36.96 5.76
CA TYR A 67 15.05 -36.70 5.28
C TYR A 67 15.13 -36.86 3.77
N ASN A 68 15.98 -36.08 3.10
CA ASN A 68 16.29 -36.28 1.69
C ASN A 68 17.24 -37.49 1.49
N ASN A 69 17.58 -37.77 0.22
CA ASN A 69 18.48 -38.84 -0.17
C ASN A 69 19.92 -38.66 0.37
N LYS A 70 20.30 -37.42 0.73
CA LYS A 70 21.61 -37.11 1.36
C LYS A 70 21.60 -37.25 2.89
N GLY A 71 20.44 -37.59 3.48
CA GLY A 71 20.28 -37.71 4.93
C GLY A 71 20.09 -36.37 5.65
N VAL A 72 19.83 -35.27 4.91
CA VAL A 72 19.53 -33.96 5.50
C VAL A 72 18.05 -33.95 5.87
N GLN A 73 17.73 -33.50 7.08
CA GLN A 73 16.35 -33.30 7.52
C GLN A 73 15.67 -32.22 6.65
N VAL A 74 14.57 -32.59 6.04
CA VAL A 74 13.78 -31.69 5.17
C VAL A 74 12.45 -31.32 5.79
N GLN A 75 11.98 -32.11 6.77
CA GLN A 75 10.75 -31.82 7.49
C GLN A 75 10.71 -32.46 8.87
N GLU A 76 10.05 -31.81 9.81
CA GLU A 76 9.68 -32.35 11.11
C GLU A 76 8.30 -31.82 11.48
N ALA A 77 7.42 -32.68 12.00
CA ALA A 77 6.14 -32.25 12.52
C ALA A 77 5.76 -33.04 13.78
N TYR A 78 5.17 -32.33 14.74
CA TYR A 78 4.49 -32.90 15.89
C TYR A 78 3.00 -33.01 15.54
N LEU A 79 2.37 -34.11 15.92
CA LEU A 79 0.98 -34.38 15.63
C LEU A 79 0.14 -34.21 16.90
N ASP A 80 -1.07 -33.75 16.73
CA ASP A 80 -2.01 -33.53 17.84
C ASP A 80 -2.53 -34.83 18.47
N ASP A 81 -3.34 -34.71 19.51
CA ASP A 81 -3.85 -35.83 20.28
C ASP A 81 -4.82 -36.77 19.49
N ASN A 82 -5.27 -36.34 18.32
CA ASN A 82 -6.23 -37.08 17.49
C ASN A 82 -5.55 -38.08 16.54
N ASN A 83 -4.21 -38.09 16.47
CA ASN A 83 -3.46 -38.96 15.57
C ASN A 83 -3.18 -40.31 16.22
N THR A 84 -4.21 -41.13 16.41
CA THR A 84 -4.13 -42.46 17.00
C THR A 84 -4.18 -43.55 15.92
N LEU A 85 -3.53 -44.67 16.22
CA LEU A 85 -3.43 -45.84 15.39
C LEU A 85 -3.68 -47.09 16.22
N SER A 86 -4.69 -47.86 15.86
CA SER A 86 -4.95 -49.14 16.50
C SER A 86 -4.39 -50.28 15.65
N VAL A 87 -3.49 -51.09 16.20
CA VAL A 87 -2.84 -52.21 15.53
C VAL A 87 -3.44 -53.52 16.00
N GLU A 88 -4.15 -54.21 15.11
CA GLU A 88 -4.74 -55.53 15.35
C GLU A 88 -3.93 -56.65 14.65
N HIS A 89 -3.94 -57.84 15.23
CA HIS A 89 -3.15 -58.94 14.76
C HIS A 89 -3.52 -59.36 13.33
N GLY A 90 -2.56 -59.34 12.41
CA GLY A 90 -2.71 -59.78 11.03
C GLY A 90 -3.34 -58.76 10.06
N VAL A 91 -3.65 -57.55 10.50
CA VAL A 91 -4.20 -56.50 9.65
C VAL A 91 -3.10 -55.50 9.23
N MET A 92 -2.97 -55.28 7.92
CA MET A 92 -2.10 -54.25 7.37
C MET A 92 -2.87 -52.92 7.32
N GLN A 93 -2.45 -51.97 8.16
CA GLN A 93 -3.06 -50.64 8.20
C GLN A 93 -2.17 -49.64 7.51
N THR A 94 -2.77 -48.63 6.91
CA THR A 94 -2.07 -47.48 6.33
C THR A 94 -2.44 -46.26 7.14
N PHE A 95 -1.40 -45.61 7.68
CA PHE A 95 -1.55 -44.33 8.38
C PHE A 95 -1.25 -43.22 7.41
N TYR A 96 -2.22 -42.29 7.28
CA TYR A 96 -2.09 -41.12 6.43
C TYR A 96 -1.56 -39.95 7.27
N PHE A 97 -0.35 -39.50 6.99
CA PHE A 97 0.12 -38.26 7.55
C PHE A 97 -0.55 -37.10 6.86
N PRO A 98 -1.19 -36.20 7.60
CA PRO A 98 -1.55 -34.90 7.05
C PRO A 98 -0.25 -34.14 6.79
N VAL A 99 0.17 -34.11 5.54
CA VAL A 99 1.43 -33.49 5.20
C VAL A 99 1.22 -32.00 5.02
N SER A 100 1.57 -31.24 6.03
CA SER A 100 2.00 -29.86 5.89
C SER A 100 3.50 -29.82 5.60
N ILE A 101 3.93 -30.33 4.46
CA ILE A 101 5.36 -30.34 4.04
C ILE A 101 5.91 -28.92 3.90
N ARG A 102 5.04 -27.93 3.92
CA ARG A 102 5.27 -26.57 3.52
C ARG A 102 6.23 -25.79 4.42
N PHE A 103 6.28 -26.09 5.70
CA PHE A 103 6.71 -25.09 6.67
C PHE A 103 8.19 -25.06 6.98
N VAL A 104 8.84 -26.18 7.22
CA VAL A 104 10.27 -26.18 7.57
C VAL A 104 11.14 -25.85 6.38
N TYR A 105 10.77 -26.29 5.19
CA TYR A 105 11.54 -26.00 3.96
C TYR A 105 11.37 -24.52 3.55
N ILE A 106 10.15 -24.02 3.49
CA ILE A 106 9.88 -22.62 3.17
C ILE A 106 10.55 -21.69 4.17
N ASN A 107 10.42 -21.98 5.47
CA ASN A 107 11.05 -21.16 6.50
C ASN A 107 12.58 -21.16 6.39
N ASN A 108 13.21 -22.28 6.10
CA ASN A 108 14.66 -22.35 5.92
C ASN A 108 15.12 -21.65 4.65
N GLU A 109 14.38 -21.75 3.55
CA GLU A 109 14.69 -21.05 2.31
C GLU A 109 14.56 -19.53 2.50
N ILE A 110 13.44 -19.06 3.04
CA ILE A 110 13.24 -17.64 3.37
C ILE A 110 14.34 -17.16 4.31
N ARG A 111 14.65 -17.90 5.37
CA ARG A 111 15.71 -17.54 6.33
C ARG A 111 17.06 -17.40 5.65
N ASN A 112 17.46 -18.35 4.82
CA ASN A 112 18.73 -18.30 4.10
C ASN A 112 18.82 -17.11 3.14
N MET A 113 17.71 -16.78 2.47
CA MET A 113 17.62 -15.59 1.62
C MET A 113 17.72 -14.31 2.45
N LEU A 114 17.05 -14.23 3.61
CA LEU A 114 17.13 -13.08 4.53
C LEU A 114 18.54 -12.91 5.11
N PHE A 115 19.25 -13.98 5.40
CA PHE A 115 20.68 -13.91 5.75
C PHE A 115 21.53 -13.35 4.62
N GLY A 116 21.23 -13.71 3.37
CA GLY A 116 21.85 -13.10 2.19
C GLY A 116 21.60 -11.60 2.11
N VAL A 117 20.37 -11.17 2.38
CA VAL A 117 19.99 -9.75 2.46
C VAL A 117 20.81 -9.03 3.54
N CYS A 118 20.89 -9.58 4.74
CA CYS A 118 21.70 -9.00 5.82
C CYS A 118 23.19 -8.91 5.47
N ALA A 119 23.74 -9.96 4.88
CA ALA A 119 25.14 -10.00 4.48
C ALA A 119 25.48 -8.93 3.42
N GLU A 120 24.61 -8.73 2.45
CA GLU A 120 24.76 -7.66 1.44
C GLU A 120 24.58 -6.26 2.04
N ALA A 121 23.59 -6.08 2.90
CA ALA A 121 23.25 -4.76 3.46
C ALA A 121 24.23 -4.31 4.56
N LEU A 122 24.62 -5.21 5.45
CA LEU A 122 25.33 -4.91 6.70
C LEU A 122 26.68 -5.62 6.84
N GLY A 123 27.03 -6.46 5.87
CA GLY A 123 28.23 -7.30 5.88
C GLY A 123 28.04 -8.63 6.62
N ASN A 124 29.04 -9.50 6.51
CA ASN A 124 29.01 -10.87 7.05
C ASN A 124 29.11 -10.98 8.59
N ASP A 125 29.24 -9.87 9.29
CA ASP A 125 29.26 -9.84 10.74
C ASP A 125 27.82 -9.86 11.28
N SER A 126 27.34 -11.05 11.66
CA SER A 126 25.97 -11.24 12.15
C SER A 126 25.65 -10.46 13.44
N THR A 127 26.65 -9.96 14.16
CA THR A 127 26.40 -9.10 15.33
C THR A 127 25.80 -7.75 14.95
N LYS A 128 25.93 -7.33 13.68
CA LYS A 128 25.36 -6.11 13.11
C LYS A 128 23.96 -6.31 12.52
N TRP A 129 23.53 -7.55 12.35
CA TRP A 129 22.21 -7.86 11.81
C TRP A 129 21.10 -7.53 12.81
N PRO A 130 19.88 -7.29 12.39
CA PRO A 130 18.74 -7.13 13.28
C PRO A 130 18.68 -8.29 14.28
N LYS A 131 18.43 -7.99 15.55
CA LYS A 131 18.51 -9.02 16.61
C LYS A 131 17.59 -10.20 16.37
N SER A 132 16.39 -9.93 15.86
CA SER A 132 15.40 -10.95 15.52
C SER A 132 15.83 -11.81 14.32
N TRP A 133 16.69 -11.30 13.42
CA TRP A 133 17.14 -12.00 12.21
C TRP A 133 18.43 -12.81 12.41
N ARG A 134 18.83 -13.05 13.63
CA ARG A 134 20.05 -13.83 13.92
C ARG A 134 19.77 -15.33 13.93
N VAL A 135 20.84 -16.10 13.76
CA VAL A 135 20.78 -17.56 13.60
C VAL A 135 20.10 -18.27 14.78
N GLU A 136 20.26 -17.73 15.99
CA GLU A 136 19.66 -18.26 17.22
C GLU A 136 18.14 -18.13 17.33
N ASN A 137 17.52 -17.27 16.52
CA ASN A 137 16.06 -17.11 16.49
C ASN A 137 15.46 -17.95 15.36
N GLU A 138 14.77 -19.04 15.71
CA GLU A 138 14.22 -20.00 14.74
C GLU A 138 12.82 -19.63 14.24
N ASP A 139 12.07 -18.81 14.99
CA ASP A 139 10.71 -18.46 14.65
C ASP A 139 10.66 -17.17 13.80
N LEU A 140 10.47 -17.32 12.49
CA LEU A 140 10.39 -16.22 11.54
C LEU A 140 9.22 -15.26 11.81
N LEU A 141 8.12 -15.72 12.40
CA LEU A 141 6.99 -14.85 12.74
C LEU A 141 7.32 -13.82 13.82
N THR A 142 8.39 -14.04 14.56
CA THR A 142 8.90 -13.09 15.56
C THR A 142 9.95 -12.12 15.01
N TRP A 143 10.33 -12.27 13.75
CA TRP A 143 11.30 -11.38 13.12
C TRP A 143 10.66 -10.05 12.82
N GLU A 144 11.22 -8.98 13.37
CA GLU A 144 10.74 -7.62 13.13
C GLU A 144 10.91 -7.23 11.66
N ASN A 145 10.05 -6.32 11.19
CA ASN A 145 10.12 -5.76 9.85
C ASN A 145 9.87 -6.75 8.70
N LEU A 146 9.19 -7.85 8.98
CA LEU A 146 8.72 -8.82 7.99
C LEU A 146 7.20 -8.97 8.10
N GLU A 147 6.54 -9.00 6.96
CA GLU A 147 5.12 -9.32 6.86
C GLU A 147 4.97 -10.64 6.11
N PHE A 148 4.25 -11.56 6.71
CA PHE A 148 3.99 -12.87 6.15
C PHE A 148 2.51 -13.07 5.87
N GLU A 149 2.20 -13.69 4.76
CA GLU A 149 0.90 -14.31 4.58
C GLU A 149 0.91 -15.67 5.28
N VAL A 150 -0.13 -15.92 6.05
CA VAL A 150 -0.33 -17.16 6.79
C VAL A 150 -1.57 -17.88 6.29
N ASP A 151 -1.58 -19.20 6.41
CA ASP A 151 -2.75 -20.00 6.07
C ASP A 151 -3.78 -20.04 7.23
N ASP A 152 -4.87 -20.79 7.03
CA ASP A 152 -5.95 -20.94 8.01
C ASP A 152 -5.49 -21.57 9.35
N TYR A 153 -4.29 -22.14 9.38
CA TYR A 153 -3.68 -22.76 10.56
C TYR A 153 -2.63 -21.86 11.24
N GLY A 154 -2.43 -20.63 10.71
CA GLY A 154 -1.45 -19.68 11.24
C GLY A 154 -0.01 -19.93 10.79
N GLU A 155 0.19 -20.77 9.78
CA GLU A 155 1.50 -21.12 9.27
C GLU A 155 1.92 -20.23 8.10
N ILE A 156 3.22 -19.95 7.97
CA ILE A 156 3.74 -19.08 6.90
C ILE A 156 3.48 -19.69 5.54
N SER A 157 2.70 -18.97 4.72
CA SER A 157 2.49 -19.30 3.31
C SER A 157 3.62 -18.75 2.44
N TYR A 158 3.95 -17.48 2.64
CA TYR A 158 5.07 -16.81 1.98
C TYR A 158 5.41 -15.49 2.68
N LEU A 159 6.60 -14.95 2.35
CA LEU A 159 7.01 -13.62 2.77
C LEU A 159 6.39 -12.59 1.82
N ALA A 160 5.51 -11.74 2.34
CA ALA A 160 4.79 -10.74 1.58
C ALA A 160 5.54 -9.41 1.49
N CYS A 161 6.10 -8.93 2.60
CA CYS A 161 6.78 -7.64 2.64
C CYS A 161 8.05 -7.66 3.49
N ILE A 162 9.06 -6.88 3.07
CA ILE A 162 10.26 -6.59 3.86
C ILE A 162 10.31 -5.08 4.09
N ILE A 163 10.51 -4.69 5.35
CA ILE A 163 10.65 -3.29 5.76
C ILE A 163 12.11 -3.05 6.15
N PHE A 164 12.77 -2.16 5.45
CA PHE A 164 14.10 -1.67 5.76
C PHE A 164 13.97 -0.31 6.44
N ASP A 165 14.30 -0.22 7.71
CA ASP A 165 14.29 1.06 8.44
C ASP A 165 15.67 1.42 8.99
N GLY A 166 15.86 2.69 9.35
CA GLY A 166 17.15 3.18 9.84
C GLY A 166 17.58 2.61 11.20
N LYS A 167 16.70 1.95 11.94
CA LYS A 167 17.05 1.28 13.20
C LYS A 167 17.64 -0.10 12.96
N THR A 168 17.02 -0.84 12.05
CA THR A 168 17.39 -2.25 11.75
C THR A 168 18.48 -2.33 10.68
N PHE A 169 18.52 -1.38 9.75
CA PHE A 169 19.51 -1.30 8.66
C PHE A 169 20.27 0.04 8.63
N PRO A 170 20.93 0.43 9.72
CA PRO A 170 21.59 1.74 9.81
C PRO A 170 22.69 1.88 8.75
N GLY A 171 22.65 3.00 8.01
CA GLY A 171 23.66 3.34 7.00
C GLY A 171 23.62 2.49 5.74
N MET A 172 22.53 1.74 5.49
CA MET A 172 22.34 1.00 4.25
C MET A 172 22.27 1.97 3.07
N LYS A 173 23.19 1.87 2.12
CA LYS A 173 23.27 2.77 0.95
C LYS A 173 22.55 2.24 -0.27
N LYS A 174 22.41 0.93 -0.36
CA LYS A 174 21.84 0.23 -1.51
C LYS A 174 20.97 -0.94 -1.07
N LEU A 175 19.85 -1.14 -1.75
CA LEU A 175 19.04 -2.34 -1.54
C LEU A 175 19.81 -3.57 -1.99
N PRO A 176 19.90 -4.64 -1.17
CA PRO A 176 20.51 -5.91 -1.56
C PRO A 176 19.89 -6.49 -2.83
N ALA A 177 20.73 -6.93 -3.75
CA ALA A 177 20.28 -7.55 -5.00
C ALA A 177 19.54 -8.87 -4.76
N THR A 178 19.82 -9.56 -3.64
CA THR A 178 19.13 -10.75 -3.19
C THR A 178 17.63 -10.54 -3.01
N VAL A 179 17.18 -9.32 -2.67
CA VAL A 179 15.74 -9.00 -2.50
C VAL A 179 14.93 -9.31 -3.75
N SER A 180 15.48 -9.09 -4.94
CA SER A 180 14.79 -9.37 -6.20
C SER A 180 14.66 -10.86 -6.53
N LEU A 181 15.31 -11.73 -5.76
CA LEU A 181 15.28 -13.18 -5.95
C LEU A 181 14.19 -13.88 -5.16
N PHE A 182 13.52 -13.19 -4.22
CA PHE A 182 12.38 -13.77 -3.50
C PHE A 182 11.22 -14.01 -4.47
N PRO A 183 10.74 -15.25 -4.62
CA PRO A 183 9.80 -15.59 -5.67
C PRO A 183 8.37 -15.09 -5.43
N THR A 184 8.04 -14.74 -4.20
CA THR A 184 6.69 -14.38 -3.76
C THR A 184 6.60 -13.03 -3.07
N LEU A 185 7.71 -12.28 -2.99
CA LEU A 185 7.74 -10.99 -2.31
C LEU A 185 6.88 -9.98 -3.06
N GLU A 186 5.86 -9.45 -2.39
CA GLU A 186 4.90 -8.52 -2.96
C GLU A 186 5.27 -7.04 -2.76
N GLY A 187 5.89 -6.74 -1.62
CA GLY A 187 6.22 -5.38 -1.24
C GLY A 187 7.60 -5.20 -0.60
N ILE A 188 8.16 -4.01 -0.79
CA ILE A 188 9.28 -3.52 0.00
C ILE A 188 8.98 -2.11 0.48
N GLN A 189 9.42 -1.82 1.70
CA GLN A 189 9.41 -0.48 2.27
C GLN A 189 10.82 -0.14 2.75
N ILE A 190 11.31 1.04 2.38
CA ILE A 190 12.63 1.55 2.77
C ILE A 190 12.39 2.91 3.41
N MET A 191 12.62 3.03 4.71
CA MET A 191 12.19 4.19 5.47
C MET A 191 13.27 4.69 6.44
N ASP A 192 13.37 6.03 6.55
CA ASP A 192 14.21 6.68 7.54
C ASP A 192 15.70 6.28 7.47
N ILE A 193 16.20 6.05 6.24
CA ILE A 193 17.61 5.76 5.96
C ILE A 193 18.18 6.88 5.08
N PRO A 194 18.68 7.98 5.64
CA PRO A 194 19.17 9.12 4.84
C PRO A 194 20.31 8.78 3.88
N GLU A 195 21.08 7.74 4.18
CA GLU A 195 22.20 7.26 3.36
C GLU A 195 21.77 6.37 2.19
N PHE A 196 20.49 5.94 2.14
CA PHE A 196 20.01 5.07 1.09
C PHE A 196 19.89 5.82 -0.25
N GLU A 197 20.62 5.39 -1.26
CA GLU A 197 20.70 6.08 -2.55
C GLU A 197 20.28 5.23 -3.76
N GLU A 198 20.35 3.88 -3.66
CA GLU A 198 20.28 3.02 -4.85
C GLU A 198 19.41 1.77 -4.66
N LEU A 199 18.61 1.48 -5.68
CA LEU A 199 18.04 0.16 -5.94
C LEU A 199 18.97 -0.64 -6.86
N PRO A 200 18.99 -2.00 -6.76
CA PRO A 200 19.84 -2.82 -7.64
C PRO A 200 19.30 -2.88 -9.09
N ASP A 201 20.19 -3.11 -10.05
CA ASP A 201 19.82 -3.16 -11.47
C ASP A 201 18.95 -4.36 -11.89
N ASN A 202 18.81 -5.37 -11.00
CA ASN A 202 18.04 -6.59 -11.27
C ASN A 202 16.58 -6.53 -10.74
N MET A 203 16.05 -5.33 -10.48
CA MET A 203 14.66 -5.15 -10.03
C MET A 203 13.62 -5.72 -11.02
N ASP A 204 13.97 -5.80 -12.30
CA ASP A 204 13.13 -6.40 -13.35
C ASP A 204 12.81 -7.90 -13.13
N LYS A 205 13.59 -8.57 -12.29
CA LYS A 205 13.39 -9.98 -11.91
C LYS A 205 12.45 -10.15 -10.71
N SER A 206 12.15 -9.06 -10.01
CA SER A 206 11.34 -9.09 -8.81
C SER A 206 9.85 -9.21 -9.12
N PRO A 207 9.06 -9.99 -8.36
CA PRO A 207 7.61 -10.06 -8.50
C PRO A 207 6.87 -8.90 -7.84
N LEU A 208 7.57 -7.92 -7.28
CA LEU A 208 7.01 -6.84 -6.47
C LEU A 208 5.83 -6.11 -7.13
N TYR A 209 4.76 -5.93 -6.34
CA TYR A 209 3.61 -5.08 -6.65
C TYR A 209 3.75 -3.67 -6.09
N SER A 210 4.48 -3.53 -4.96
CA SER A 210 4.61 -2.27 -4.25
C SER A 210 6.05 -1.98 -3.86
N ILE A 211 6.47 -0.75 -4.10
CA ILE A 211 7.74 -0.20 -3.63
C ILE A 211 7.45 1.13 -2.94
N MET A 212 7.83 1.24 -1.67
CA MET A 212 7.82 2.48 -0.92
C MET A 212 9.23 2.85 -0.48
N ILE A 213 9.65 4.07 -0.78
CA ILE A 213 10.93 4.66 -0.38
C ILE A 213 10.60 6.01 0.28
N MET A 214 10.91 6.18 1.56
CA MET A 214 10.51 7.36 2.30
C MET A 214 11.63 7.87 3.22
N ASN A 215 11.82 9.20 3.27
CA ASN A 215 12.83 9.87 4.11
C ASN A 215 14.25 9.33 3.85
N THR A 216 14.67 9.28 2.60
CA THR A 216 15.93 8.67 2.18
C THR A 216 16.76 9.61 1.30
N GLY A 217 17.98 9.19 0.94
CA GLY A 217 18.83 9.84 -0.04
C GLY A 217 18.61 9.36 -1.48
N PHE A 218 17.54 8.58 -1.75
CA PHE A 218 17.27 8.00 -3.07
C PHE A 218 17.12 9.08 -4.15
N LYS A 219 17.93 8.97 -5.22
CA LYS A 219 18.06 10.03 -6.23
C LYS A 219 17.78 9.61 -7.66
N ALA A 220 17.79 8.30 -7.96
CA ALA A 220 17.55 7.84 -9.33
C ALA A 220 17.09 6.39 -9.40
N PHE A 221 16.23 6.09 -10.36
CA PHE A 221 15.80 4.72 -10.66
C PHE A 221 16.92 3.94 -11.39
N PRO A 222 17.12 2.64 -11.07
CA PRO A 222 18.13 1.82 -11.72
C PRO A 222 17.76 1.51 -13.18
N LYS A 223 18.73 0.98 -13.94
CA LYS A 223 18.48 0.45 -15.27
C LYS A 223 17.48 -0.70 -15.22
N ASN A 224 16.66 -0.83 -16.26
CA ASN A 224 15.62 -1.86 -16.41
C ASN A 224 14.46 -1.77 -15.41
N PHE A 225 14.38 -0.73 -14.56
CA PHE A 225 13.25 -0.55 -13.62
C PHE A 225 11.89 -0.56 -14.35
N GLU A 226 11.84 0.01 -15.54
CA GLU A 226 10.66 0.03 -16.43
C GLU A 226 10.17 -1.36 -16.87
N LYS A 227 10.98 -2.41 -16.68
CA LYS A 227 10.63 -3.80 -17.02
C LYS A 227 9.95 -4.56 -15.88
N MET A 228 9.71 -3.93 -14.75
CA MET A 228 8.96 -4.51 -13.63
C MET A 228 7.49 -4.74 -14.02
N LYS A 229 7.15 -6.00 -14.31
CA LYS A 229 5.86 -6.36 -14.94
C LYS A 229 4.66 -6.27 -13.98
N ASN A 230 4.92 -6.40 -12.68
CA ASN A 230 3.87 -6.50 -11.67
C ASN A 230 3.68 -5.22 -10.85
N LEU A 231 4.58 -4.23 -10.97
CA LEU A 231 4.57 -3.04 -10.15
C LEU A 231 3.29 -2.23 -10.37
N ARG A 232 2.53 -2.05 -9.28
CA ARG A 232 1.26 -1.31 -9.25
C ARG A 232 1.35 -0.05 -8.42
N SER A 233 2.08 -0.10 -7.31
CA SER A 233 2.26 1.02 -6.40
C SER A 233 3.73 1.43 -6.35
N LEU A 234 3.99 2.69 -6.66
CA LEU A 234 5.32 3.30 -6.64
C LEU A 234 5.25 4.57 -5.80
N SER A 235 5.84 4.51 -4.60
CA SER A 235 5.93 5.65 -3.70
C SER A 235 7.39 5.99 -3.42
N VAL A 236 7.79 7.22 -3.74
CA VAL A 236 9.09 7.79 -3.38
C VAL A 236 8.83 9.14 -2.72
N ILE A 237 8.90 9.18 -1.39
CA ILE A 237 8.45 10.31 -0.58
C ILE A 237 9.64 10.90 0.18
N ASN A 238 9.73 12.24 0.26
CA ASN A 238 10.75 12.95 1.02
C ASN A 238 12.17 12.42 0.73
N SER A 239 12.51 12.33 -0.55
CA SER A 239 13.78 11.78 -1.02
C SER A 239 14.54 12.80 -1.86
N LYS A 240 15.45 12.37 -2.71
CA LYS A 240 16.32 13.27 -3.49
C LYS A 240 16.15 13.12 -5.00
N LEU A 241 14.97 12.69 -5.45
CA LEU A 241 14.70 12.64 -6.90
C LEU A 241 14.64 14.05 -7.49
N THR A 242 15.33 14.25 -8.60
CA THR A 242 15.33 15.51 -9.36
C THR A 242 14.57 15.41 -10.68
N GLU A 243 14.30 14.18 -11.14
CA GLU A 243 13.59 13.92 -12.38
C GLU A 243 12.81 12.60 -12.36
N LEU A 244 11.80 12.49 -13.20
CA LEU A 244 11.13 11.23 -13.54
C LEU A 244 11.62 10.79 -14.94
N PRO A 245 12.43 9.75 -15.04
CA PRO A 245 12.93 9.30 -16.34
C PRO A 245 11.80 8.86 -17.28
N ILE A 246 11.83 9.29 -18.54
CA ILE A 246 10.81 8.97 -19.53
C ILE A 246 10.58 7.45 -19.66
N ARG A 247 11.61 6.62 -19.46
CA ARG A 247 11.49 5.16 -19.51
C ARG A 247 10.46 4.59 -18.52
N LEU A 248 10.16 5.27 -17.40
CA LEU A 248 9.11 4.83 -16.48
C LEU A 248 7.74 4.75 -17.16
N SER A 249 7.55 5.42 -18.30
CA SER A 249 6.34 5.31 -19.10
C SER A 249 6.06 3.89 -19.60
N GLU A 250 7.06 3.01 -19.62
CA GLU A 250 6.93 1.61 -20.03
C GLU A 250 6.47 0.67 -18.92
N LEU A 251 6.32 1.14 -17.66
CA LEU A 251 5.76 0.33 -16.58
C LEU A 251 4.32 -0.09 -16.93
N PRO A 252 4.03 -1.40 -17.09
CA PRO A 252 2.79 -1.83 -17.72
C PRO A 252 1.57 -1.83 -16.81
N GLU A 253 1.77 -1.91 -15.48
CA GLU A 253 0.69 -2.13 -14.50
C GLU A 253 0.58 -1.03 -13.44
N VAL A 254 1.38 0.02 -13.50
CA VAL A 254 1.40 1.08 -12.49
C VAL A 254 0.02 1.76 -12.36
N ARG A 255 -0.45 1.91 -11.11
CA ARG A 255 -1.77 2.47 -10.76
C ARG A 255 -1.70 3.60 -9.76
N ASP A 256 -0.87 3.44 -8.74
CA ASP A 256 -0.71 4.40 -7.67
C ASP A 256 0.71 4.94 -7.69
N VAL A 257 0.84 6.25 -7.91
CA VAL A 257 2.12 6.94 -7.99
C VAL A 257 2.13 8.08 -7.00
N GLU A 258 3.10 8.04 -6.09
CA GLU A 258 3.35 9.10 -5.12
C GLU A 258 4.83 9.47 -5.10
N ILE A 259 5.12 10.72 -5.48
CA ILE A 259 6.50 11.21 -5.63
C ILE A 259 6.69 12.51 -4.81
N SER A 260 5.96 12.62 -3.73
CA SER A 260 5.89 13.84 -2.91
C SER A 260 7.21 14.11 -2.15
N GLY A 261 7.49 15.37 -1.84
CA GLY A 261 8.68 15.77 -1.08
C GLY A 261 10.01 15.55 -1.82
N ASN A 262 10.02 15.72 -3.15
CA ASN A 262 11.20 15.57 -4.00
C ASN A 262 11.52 16.86 -4.77
N GLU A 263 12.66 16.91 -5.46
CA GLU A 263 13.13 18.11 -6.17
C GLU A 263 12.76 18.08 -7.69
N ILE A 264 11.60 17.52 -8.03
CA ILE A 264 11.15 17.34 -9.42
C ILE A 264 10.51 18.61 -9.93
N ALA A 265 11.09 19.21 -10.97
CA ALA A 265 10.60 20.46 -11.56
C ALA A 265 9.60 20.25 -12.71
N GLU A 266 9.61 19.10 -13.36
CA GLU A 266 8.82 18.81 -14.56
C GLU A 266 8.21 17.41 -14.49
N PHE A 267 6.96 17.27 -14.94
CA PHE A 267 6.34 15.98 -15.21
C PHE A 267 6.42 15.67 -16.70
N PRO A 268 7.11 14.56 -17.11
CA PRO A 268 7.27 14.23 -18.52
C PRO A 268 5.94 13.93 -19.22
N LYS A 269 5.69 14.54 -20.37
CA LYS A 269 4.48 14.32 -21.17
C LYS A 269 4.27 12.86 -21.59
N GLU A 270 5.37 12.13 -21.80
CA GLU A 270 5.36 10.71 -22.17
C GLU A 270 4.75 9.84 -21.06
N LEU A 271 4.93 10.20 -19.78
CA LEU A 271 4.28 9.52 -18.66
C LEU A 271 2.76 9.75 -18.71
N ALA A 272 2.32 11.00 -18.93
CA ALA A 272 0.90 11.31 -19.07
C ALA A 272 0.26 10.57 -20.26
N GLU A 273 1.00 10.39 -21.36
CA GLU A 273 0.52 9.68 -22.54
C GLU A 273 0.35 8.16 -22.29
N LYS A 274 1.32 7.53 -21.63
CA LYS A 274 1.39 6.06 -21.51
C LYS A 274 0.83 5.50 -20.22
N TRP A 275 0.82 6.23 -19.11
CA TRP A 275 0.32 5.77 -17.82
C TRP A 275 -1.23 5.76 -17.75
N GLN A 276 -1.85 5.04 -18.67
CA GLN A 276 -3.31 4.98 -18.82
C GLN A 276 -4.01 4.09 -17.78
N LYS A 277 -3.25 3.37 -16.93
CA LYS A 277 -3.78 2.57 -15.81
C LYS A 277 -3.68 3.30 -14.46
N VAL A 278 -2.95 4.41 -14.39
CA VAL A 278 -2.79 5.20 -13.17
C VAL A 278 -4.15 5.72 -12.70
N VAL A 279 -4.43 5.53 -11.41
CA VAL A 279 -5.66 5.91 -10.72
C VAL A 279 -5.40 7.07 -9.75
N SER A 280 -4.23 7.10 -9.13
CA SER A 280 -3.80 8.15 -8.22
C SER A 280 -2.42 8.67 -8.61
N LEU A 281 -2.32 9.98 -8.75
CA LEU A 281 -1.05 10.68 -8.98
C LEU A 281 -0.88 11.78 -7.94
N ARG A 282 0.10 11.60 -7.03
CA ARG A 282 0.46 12.57 -5.99
C ARG A 282 1.89 13.03 -6.16
N MET A 283 2.07 14.34 -6.20
CA MET A 283 3.36 15.02 -6.36
C MET A 283 3.40 16.31 -5.52
N ASN A 284 3.10 16.16 -4.24
CA ASN A 284 3.07 17.27 -3.30
C ASN A 284 4.49 17.69 -2.91
N ASP A 285 4.69 18.96 -2.56
CA ASP A 285 5.98 19.48 -2.12
C ASP A 285 7.13 19.07 -3.07
N THR A 286 6.93 19.29 -4.36
CA THR A 286 7.97 19.15 -5.38
C THR A 286 8.41 20.54 -5.88
N LYS A 287 9.11 20.61 -6.98
CA LYS A 287 9.50 21.89 -7.61
C LYS A 287 8.70 22.17 -8.89
N LEU A 288 7.52 21.57 -9.02
CA LEU A 288 6.69 21.74 -10.21
C LEU A 288 6.33 23.21 -10.42
N THR A 289 6.56 23.69 -11.65
CA THR A 289 6.17 25.03 -12.10
C THR A 289 5.07 24.97 -13.16
N SER A 290 4.92 23.85 -13.83
CA SER A 290 3.90 23.59 -14.86
C SER A 290 3.63 22.10 -14.99
N LEU A 291 2.51 21.77 -15.62
CA LEU A 291 2.13 20.41 -16.00
C LEU A 291 2.04 20.31 -17.53
N PRO A 292 2.29 19.14 -18.13
CA PRO A 292 2.21 18.97 -19.57
C PRO A 292 0.77 19.09 -20.08
N GLU A 293 0.60 19.57 -21.33
CA GLU A 293 -0.70 19.78 -21.96
C GLU A 293 -1.64 18.56 -21.97
N ASN A 294 -1.08 17.36 -21.90
CA ASN A 294 -1.80 16.11 -21.93
C ASN A 294 -2.01 15.47 -20.55
N ILE A 295 -1.73 16.15 -19.43
CA ILE A 295 -1.86 15.58 -18.08
C ILE A 295 -3.29 15.05 -17.83
N PHE A 296 -4.30 15.78 -18.25
CA PHE A 296 -5.69 15.35 -18.12
C PHE A 296 -6.13 14.30 -19.15
N GLY A 297 -5.23 13.87 -20.04
CA GLY A 297 -5.39 12.70 -20.92
C GLY A 297 -5.17 11.36 -20.22
N MET A 298 -4.75 11.34 -18.96
CA MET A 298 -4.64 10.15 -18.12
C MET A 298 -6.04 9.67 -17.70
N LYS A 299 -6.65 8.84 -18.52
CA LYS A 299 -8.11 8.56 -18.52
C LYS A 299 -8.66 7.97 -17.24
N LYS A 300 -7.84 7.26 -16.44
CA LYS A 300 -8.30 6.57 -15.22
C LYS A 300 -7.94 7.30 -13.93
N VAL A 301 -7.17 8.38 -14.00
CA VAL A 301 -6.81 9.10 -12.79
C VAL A 301 -8.04 9.70 -12.13
N SER A 302 -8.34 9.24 -10.94
CA SER A 302 -9.41 9.74 -10.09
C SER A 302 -8.91 10.83 -9.14
N THR A 303 -7.62 10.86 -8.85
CA THR A 303 -7.03 11.83 -7.91
C THR A 303 -5.75 12.39 -8.49
N PHE A 304 -5.74 13.69 -8.70
CA PHE A 304 -4.54 14.50 -8.93
C PHE A 304 -4.28 15.33 -7.68
N ASP A 305 -3.11 15.15 -7.09
CA ASP A 305 -2.69 15.90 -5.91
C ASP A 305 -1.32 16.53 -6.16
N PHE A 306 -1.33 17.85 -6.29
CA PHE A 306 -0.17 18.68 -6.58
C PHE A 306 0.00 19.78 -5.53
N CYS A 307 -0.47 19.56 -4.30
CA CYS A 307 -0.33 20.52 -3.21
C CYS A 307 1.13 20.91 -2.93
N ASP A 308 1.34 22.03 -2.27
CA ASP A 308 2.65 22.50 -1.82
C ASP A 308 3.68 22.79 -2.94
N ASN A 309 3.20 22.99 -4.18
CA ASN A 309 4.03 23.37 -5.32
C ASN A 309 3.95 24.89 -5.55
N GLN A 310 4.74 25.66 -4.83
CA GLN A 310 4.69 27.13 -4.87
C GLN A 310 5.04 27.74 -6.23
N GLY A 311 5.67 27.00 -7.13
CA GLY A 311 5.91 27.41 -8.52
C GLY A 311 4.74 27.23 -9.43
N LEU A 312 3.77 26.36 -9.08
CA LEU A 312 2.62 26.03 -9.90
C LEU A 312 1.53 27.10 -9.77
N SER A 313 1.23 27.77 -10.86
CA SER A 313 0.29 28.91 -10.89
C SER A 313 -0.82 28.79 -11.94
N ASN A 314 -0.74 27.79 -12.81
CA ASN A 314 -1.74 27.52 -13.82
C ASN A 314 -1.79 26.03 -14.18
N LEU A 315 -2.88 25.63 -14.80
CA LEU A 315 -3.05 24.28 -15.35
C LEU A 315 -3.19 24.34 -16.86
N PRO A 316 -2.78 23.28 -17.59
CA PRO A 316 -3.13 23.15 -18.99
C PRO A 316 -4.65 23.02 -19.15
N LYS A 317 -5.16 23.46 -20.31
CA LYS A 317 -6.59 23.44 -20.58
C LYS A 317 -7.13 22.00 -20.54
N TYR A 318 -8.18 21.80 -19.73
CA TYR A 318 -8.90 20.53 -19.69
C TYR A 318 -9.62 20.28 -21.03
N ARG A 319 -9.42 19.12 -21.64
CA ARG A 319 -10.00 18.76 -22.94
C ARG A 319 -11.10 17.69 -22.85
N GLY A 320 -11.49 17.27 -21.66
CA GLY A 320 -12.62 16.35 -21.45
C GLY A 320 -12.31 14.87 -21.58
N ASP A 321 -11.03 14.48 -21.72
CA ASP A 321 -10.64 13.09 -21.96
C ASP A 321 -10.70 12.21 -20.69
N ASN A 322 -10.49 12.80 -19.51
CA ASN A 322 -10.58 12.08 -18.25
C ASN A 322 -12.00 12.14 -17.69
N THR A 323 -12.72 11.03 -17.75
CA THR A 323 -14.07 10.89 -17.22
C THR A 323 -14.15 10.39 -15.78
N TYR A 324 -13.00 10.13 -15.15
CA TYR A 324 -12.91 9.58 -13.79
C TYR A 324 -12.35 10.56 -12.76
N MET A 325 -11.98 11.77 -13.16
CA MET A 325 -11.38 12.75 -12.26
C MET A 325 -12.33 13.09 -11.10
N GLY A 326 -12.08 12.50 -9.94
CA GLY A 326 -12.87 12.70 -8.74
C GLY A 326 -12.34 13.82 -7.86
N GLY A 327 -11.02 13.99 -7.76
CA GLY A 327 -10.39 15.02 -6.93
C GLY A 327 -9.23 15.72 -7.64
N LEU A 328 -9.15 17.02 -7.46
CA LEU A 328 -8.03 17.87 -7.85
C LEU A 328 -7.63 18.72 -6.65
N PHE A 329 -6.43 18.50 -6.15
CA PHE A 329 -5.88 19.17 -4.97
C PHE A 329 -4.69 20.03 -5.39
N LEU A 330 -4.78 21.34 -5.10
CA LEU A 330 -3.84 22.38 -5.52
C LEU A 330 -3.55 23.35 -4.37
N ASP A 331 -3.61 22.85 -3.12
CA ASP A 331 -3.41 23.68 -1.95
C ASP A 331 -1.96 24.15 -1.86
N ASN A 332 -1.71 25.30 -1.21
CA ASN A 332 -0.38 25.87 -1.04
C ASN A 332 0.41 26.07 -2.36
N CYS A 333 -0.29 26.44 -3.43
CA CYS A 333 0.32 26.75 -4.73
C CYS A 333 0.35 28.28 -4.99
N SER A 334 0.40 28.70 -6.25
CA SER A 334 0.43 30.13 -6.61
C SER A 334 -0.69 30.56 -7.57
N PHE A 335 -1.84 29.88 -7.50
CA PHE A 335 -2.98 30.23 -8.35
C PHE A 335 -3.55 31.61 -7.97
N THR A 336 -3.78 32.45 -8.96
CA THR A 336 -4.40 33.78 -8.80
C THR A 336 -5.87 33.78 -9.16
N SER A 337 -6.36 32.69 -9.75
CA SER A 337 -7.78 32.45 -10.10
C SER A 337 -8.06 30.95 -10.04
N ILE A 338 -9.32 30.56 -9.93
CA ILE A 338 -9.75 29.16 -10.10
C ILE A 338 -9.47 28.74 -11.55
N PRO A 339 -8.81 27.58 -11.80
CA PRO A 339 -8.53 27.11 -13.16
C PRO A 339 -9.80 26.82 -13.98
N GLU A 340 -9.72 26.98 -15.29
CA GLU A 340 -10.80 26.61 -16.22
C GLU A 340 -10.84 25.08 -16.41
N ILE A 341 -11.63 24.40 -15.58
CA ILE A 341 -11.81 22.94 -15.56
C ILE A 341 -13.27 22.54 -15.83
N ALA A 342 -13.92 23.30 -16.69
CA ALA A 342 -15.31 23.09 -17.07
C ALA A 342 -15.58 21.70 -17.66
N ASN A 343 -16.79 21.18 -17.43
CA ASN A 343 -17.25 19.88 -17.93
C ASN A 343 -16.51 18.64 -17.39
N THR A 344 -15.87 18.73 -16.23
CA THR A 344 -15.30 17.58 -15.53
C THR A 344 -16.38 16.84 -14.74
N ARG A 345 -16.12 15.58 -14.39
CA ARG A 345 -16.90 14.84 -13.38
C ARG A 345 -16.31 14.99 -11.97
N MET A 346 -15.53 16.02 -11.77
CA MET A 346 -14.82 16.28 -10.53
C MET A 346 -15.80 16.47 -9.37
N ARG A 347 -15.51 15.81 -8.28
CA ARG A 347 -16.30 15.89 -7.03
C ARG A 347 -15.67 16.80 -6.00
N THR A 348 -14.33 16.90 -5.99
CA THR A 348 -13.59 17.72 -5.03
C THR A 348 -12.61 18.61 -5.77
N LEU A 349 -12.68 19.91 -5.50
CA LEU A 349 -11.67 20.89 -5.89
C LEU A 349 -11.16 21.59 -4.63
N SER A 350 -9.86 21.50 -4.37
CA SER A 350 -9.20 22.23 -3.30
C SER A 350 -8.13 23.17 -3.86
N LEU A 351 -8.19 24.43 -3.44
CA LEU A 351 -7.29 25.52 -3.79
C LEU A 351 -6.95 26.36 -2.54
N ALA A 352 -6.93 25.74 -1.37
CA ALA A 352 -6.62 26.46 -0.14
C ALA A 352 -5.21 27.06 -0.17
N ASN A 353 -5.03 28.15 0.54
CA ASN A 353 -3.74 28.84 0.68
C ASN A 353 -3.09 29.16 -0.69
N ASN A 354 -3.85 29.81 -1.55
CA ASN A 354 -3.40 30.30 -2.85
C ASN A 354 -3.39 31.84 -2.89
N LYS A 355 -3.26 32.41 -4.05
CA LYS A 355 -3.22 33.87 -4.27
C LYS A 355 -4.48 34.38 -4.99
N ILE A 356 -5.62 33.70 -4.82
CA ILE A 356 -6.88 34.05 -5.48
C ILE A 356 -7.43 35.32 -4.82
N THR A 357 -7.66 36.33 -5.62
CA THR A 357 -8.17 37.63 -5.13
C THR A 357 -9.61 37.93 -5.56
N SER A 358 -10.12 37.17 -6.52
CA SER A 358 -11.50 37.31 -7.00
C SER A 358 -11.96 36.02 -7.67
N VAL A 359 -13.24 35.75 -7.57
CA VAL A 359 -13.91 34.65 -8.27
C VAL A 359 -14.97 35.25 -9.15
N SER A 360 -14.91 35.03 -10.48
CA SER A 360 -15.87 35.55 -11.40
C SER A 360 -17.11 34.65 -11.52
N GLN A 361 -18.27 35.28 -11.91
CA GLN A 361 -19.50 34.52 -12.15
C GLN A 361 -19.33 33.48 -13.25
N GLU A 362 -18.53 33.77 -14.27
CA GLU A 362 -18.23 32.84 -15.37
C GLU A 362 -17.53 31.58 -14.88
N VAL A 363 -16.54 31.73 -13.98
CA VAL A 363 -15.79 30.60 -13.39
C VAL A 363 -16.72 29.69 -12.59
N VAL A 364 -17.54 30.22 -11.67
CA VAL A 364 -18.44 29.36 -10.87
C VAL A 364 -19.54 28.71 -11.74
N ASN A 365 -19.99 29.36 -12.80
CA ASN A 365 -20.93 28.78 -13.76
C ASN A 365 -20.27 27.66 -14.61
N GLY A 366 -18.95 27.68 -14.74
CA GLY A 366 -18.18 26.69 -15.48
C GLY A 366 -17.76 25.48 -14.62
N LEU A 367 -17.93 25.53 -13.30
CA LEU A 367 -17.61 24.40 -12.43
C LEU A 367 -18.59 23.24 -12.69
N SER A 368 -18.12 22.03 -12.39
CA SER A 368 -18.90 20.81 -12.61
C SER A 368 -20.20 20.79 -11.82
N ASP A 369 -21.30 20.43 -12.47
CA ASP A 369 -22.58 20.14 -11.80
C ASP A 369 -22.49 18.91 -10.86
N GLN A 370 -21.38 18.16 -10.87
CA GLN A 370 -21.12 17.03 -9.99
C GLN A 370 -20.17 17.37 -8.84
N LEU A 371 -19.75 18.63 -8.74
CA LEU A 371 -18.87 19.07 -7.64
C LEU A 371 -19.62 18.95 -6.30
N LEU A 372 -19.03 18.21 -5.37
CA LEU A 372 -19.56 18.01 -4.01
C LEU A 372 -18.86 18.90 -2.99
N THR A 373 -17.56 19.13 -3.17
CA THR A 373 -16.73 19.89 -2.22
C THR A 373 -15.90 20.92 -2.97
N LEU A 374 -16.00 22.17 -2.56
CA LEU A 374 -15.18 23.30 -3.02
C LEU A 374 -14.49 23.94 -1.82
N ILE A 375 -13.14 23.89 -1.79
CA ILE A 375 -12.32 24.46 -0.73
C ILE A 375 -11.48 25.60 -1.32
N LEU A 376 -11.60 26.78 -0.77
CA LEU A 376 -10.90 28.01 -1.22
C LEU A 376 -10.27 28.77 -0.03
N ASP A 377 -10.07 28.11 1.09
CA ASP A 377 -9.58 28.70 2.34
C ASP A 377 -8.27 29.46 2.14
N ASP A 378 -7.98 30.40 3.05
CA ASP A 378 -6.73 31.16 3.05
C ASP A 378 -6.40 31.87 1.71
N ASN A 379 -7.43 32.35 1.01
CA ASN A 379 -7.33 33.20 -0.17
C ASN A 379 -7.84 34.63 0.14
N LYS A 380 -7.61 35.59 -0.73
CA LYS A 380 -8.04 36.99 -0.53
C LYS A 380 -9.23 37.36 -1.46
N ILE A 381 -10.28 36.55 -1.38
CA ILE A 381 -11.42 36.61 -2.33
C ILE A 381 -12.29 37.82 -2.09
N ASN A 382 -12.48 38.27 -0.81
CA ASN A 382 -13.30 39.40 -0.34
C ASN A 382 -14.81 39.34 -0.69
N SER A 383 -15.20 38.69 -1.77
CA SER A 383 -16.60 38.43 -2.14
C SER A 383 -16.69 37.18 -3.00
N PHE A 384 -17.75 36.41 -2.80
CA PHE A 384 -17.99 35.19 -3.58
C PHE A 384 -19.28 35.34 -4.39
N PRO A 385 -19.27 35.07 -5.71
CA PRO A 385 -20.46 35.25 -6.57
C PRO A 385 -21.51 34.17 -6.28
N GLN A 386 -22.74 34.39 -6.73
CA GLN A 386 -23.81 33.40 -6.64
C GLN A 386 -23.41 32.15 -7.42
N MET A 387 -23.26 31.03 -6.71
CA MET A 387 -23.05 29.72 -7.32
C MET A 387 -24.37 28.97 -7.46
N ALA A 388 -24.59 28.32 -8.61
CA ALA A 388 -25.71 27.41 -8.82
C ALA A 388 -25.16 26.00 -8.97
N SER A 389 -25.53 25.11 -8.06
CA SER A 389 -25.14 23.70 -8.10
C SER A 389 -26.24 22.85 -7.47
N SER A 390 -26.64 21.79 -8.15
CA SER A 390 -27.58 20.80 -7.64
C SER A 390 -26.92 19.69 -6.80
N SER A 391 -25.61 19.74 -6.62
CA SER A 391 -24.84 18.66 -5.99
C SER A 391 -23.88 19.12 -4.90
N LEU A 392 -23.56 20.42 -4.80
CA LEU A 392 -22.57 20.91 -3.83
C LEU A 392 -23.05 20.66 -2.41
N ILE A 393 -22.24 19.92 -1.65
CA ILE A 393 -22.48 19.53 -0.25
C ILE A 393 -21.68 20.39 0.71
N GLU A 394 -20.45 20.76 0.32
CA GLU A 394 -19.52 21.49 1.16
C GLU A 394 -18.90 22.67 0.41
N LEU A 395 -18.94 23.82 1.04
CA LEU A 395 -18.26 25.04 0.59
C LEU A 395 -17.42 25.57 1.75
N SER A 396 -16.11 25.66 1.56
CA SER A 396 -15.18 26.23 2.52
C SER A 396 -14.51 27.48 1.97
N LEU A 397 -14.63 28.56 2.72
CA LEU A 397 -14.15 29.90 2.41
C LEU A 397 -13.51 30.56 3.65
N ASP A 398 -12.80 29.78 4.43
CA ASP A 398 -12.16 30.25 5.65
C ASP A 398 -11.07 31.28 5.33
N ASN A 399 -10.94 32.28 6.17
CA ASN A 399 -9.91 33.32 6.06
C ASN A 399 -9.81 33.95 4.64
N CYS A 400 -10.96 34.19 4.02
CA CYS A 400 -11.05 34.76 2.66
C CYS A 400 -11.30 36.28 2.63
N GLY A 401 -11.44 36.92 3.81
CA GLY A 401 -11.74 38.34 3.91
C GLY A 401 -13.19 38.72 3.57
N LEU A 402 -14.12 37.75 3.65
CA LEU A 402 -15.55 37.99 3.33
C LEU A 402 -16.18 38.83 4.44
N THR A 403 -17.01 39.83 4.01
CA THR A 403 -17.79 40.68 4.91
C THR A 403 -19.27 40.29 4.98
N ALA A 404 -19.70 39.37 4.14
CA ALA A 404 -21.07 38.85 4.07
C ALA A 404 -21.06 37.38 3.65
N ILE A 405 -22.09 36.64 4.08
CA ILE A 405 -22.31 35.27 3.60
C ILE A 405 -22.63 35.30 2.10
N PRO A 406 -22.05 34.38 1.30
CA PRO A 406 -22.41 34.26 -0.11
C PRO A 406 -23.90 33.98 -0.34
N ASP A 407 -24.40 34.29 -1.51
CA ASP A 407 -25.77 33.92 -1.89
C ASP A 407 -25.90 32.43 -2.14
N LEU A 408 -26.54 31.72 -1.20
CA LEU A 408 -26.73 30.27 -1.17
C LEU A 408 -28.03 29.81 -1.83
N SER A 409 -28.84 30.74 -2.39
CA SER A 409 -30.20 30.46 -2.83
C SER A 409 -30.33 29.38 -3.92
N LYS A 410 -29.24 29.04 -4.59
CA LYS A 410 -29.17 28.02 -5.64
C LYS A 410 -28.31 26.80 -5.26
N LEU A 411 -28.13 26.53 -3.96
CA LEU A 411 -27.36 25.40 -3.41
C LEU A 411 -28.25 24.52 -2.54
N PRO A 412 -29.22 23.78 -3.06
CA PRO A 412 -30.21 23.05 -2.26
C PRO A 412 -29.62 21.88 -1.49
N GLU A 413 -28.52 21.29 -1.94
CA GLU A 413 -27.84 20.14 -1.30
C GLU A 413 -26.73 20.56 -0.33
N LEU A 414 -26.45 21.87 -0.18
CA LEU A 414 -25.41 22.36 0.71
C LEU A 414 -25.69 21.92 2.15
N CYS A 415 -24.75 21.21 2.73
CA CYS A 415 -24.78 20.66 4.09
C CYS A 415 -23.82 21.40 5.04
N VAL A 416 -22.62 21.73 4.53
CA VAL A 416 -21.55 22.35 5.31
C VAL A 416 -21.11 23.65 4.65
N LEU A 417 -21.11 24.73 5.40
CA LEU A 417 -20.50 26.01 5.01
C LEU A 417 -19.50 26.44 6.08
N SER A 418 -18.23 26.53 5.70
CA SER A 418 -17.17 27.07 6.56
C SER A 418 -16.81 28.49 6.13
N LEU A 419 -16.87 29.40 7.07
CA LEU A 419 -16.58 30.84 6.94
C LEU A 419 -15.73 31.33 8.13
N ASN A 420 -14.97 30.43 8.75
CA ASN A 420 -14.09 30.74 9.89
C ASN A 420 -13.13 31.88 9.54
N SER A 421 -12.77 32.69 10.53
CA SER A 421 -11.74 33.73 10.35
C SER A 421 -12.03 34.75 9.22
N ASN A 422 -13.29 35.07 8.96
CA ASN A 422 -13.70 36.12 8.04
C ASN A 422 -14.09 37.41 8.77
N GLN A 423 -14.73 38.32 8.10
CA GLN A 423 -15.21 39.62 8.61
C GLN A 423 -16.71 39.73 8.46
N ILE A 424 -17.44 38.62 8.64
CA ILE A 424 -18.89 38.58 8.48
C ILE A 424 -19.56 39.48 9.51
N LEU A 425 -20.40 40.42 9.07
CA LEU A 425 -21.02 41.39 9.95
C LEU A 425 -22.40 40.96 10.45
N GLU A 426 -23.13 40.22 9.64
CA GLU A 426 -24.49 39.77 9.95
C GLU A 426 -24.85 38.48 9.21
N VAL A 427 -25.73 37.69 9.82
CA VAL A 427 -26.45 36.60 9.19
C VAL A 427 -27.89 36.99 9.07
N LYS A 428 -28.36 37.21 7.84
CA LYS A 428 -29.73 37.69 7.53
C LYS A 428 -30.76 36.58 7.66
N ASP A 429 -31.97 36.94 8.04
CA ASP A 429 -33.09 36.01 8.01
C ASP A 429 -33.30 35.47 6.59
N GLY A 430 -33.54 34.15 6.50
CA GLY A 430 -33.79 33.52 5.21
C GLY A 430 -32.54 33.13 4.41
N THR A 431 -31.31 33.42 4.89
CA THR A 431 -30.06 33.07 4.21
C THR A 431 -30.00 31.58 3.83
N PHE A 432 -30.49 30.68 4.67
CA PHE A 432 -30.43 29.22 4.47
C PHE A 432 -31.75 28.59 3.99
N THR A 433 -32.76 29.37 3.66
CA THR A 433 -34.12 28.88 3.34
C THR A 433 -34.14 27.83 2.23
N ASN A 434 -33.29 27.97 1.23
CA ASN A 434 -33.20 27.04 0.10
C ASN A 434 -32.19 25.89 0.28
N CYS A 435 -31.41 25.91 1.35
CA CYS A 435 -30.46 24.86 1.67
C CYS A 435 -31.13 23.77 2.50
N THR A 436 -31.90 22.89 1.88
CA THR A 436 -32.77 21.92 2.58
C THR A 436 -32.03 20.85 3.37
N LYS A 437 -30.73 20.68 3.11
CA LYS A 437 -29.84 19.70 3.77
C LYS A 437 -28.85 20.37 4.73
N PHE A 438 -28.95 21.66 4.95
CA PHE A 438 -27.98 22.43 5.72
C PHE A 438 -27.85 21.91 7.17
N ALA A 439 -26.65 21.64 7.59
CA ALA A 439 -26.37 20.99 8.89
C ALA A 439 -25.32 21.72 9.72
N ILE A 440 -24.29 22.31 9.10
CA ILE A 440 -23.15 22.91 9.80
C ILE A 440 -22.81 24.26 9.19
N LEU A 441 -22.74 25.27 10.05
CA LEU A 441 -22.23 26.61 9.75
C LEU A 441 -21.07 26.91 10.70
N ASP A 442 -19.86 27.09 10.17
CA ASP A 442 -18.73 27.59 10.93
C ASP A 442 -18.56 29.10 10.70
N LEU A 443 -18.78 29.89 11.72
CA LEU A 443 -18.56 31.34 11.78
C LEU A 443 -17.51 31.73 12.81
N SER A 444 -16.78 30.77 13.35
CA SER A 444 -15.79 31.02 14.39
C SER A 444 -14.79 32.09 13.94
N LYS A 445 -14.30 32.88 14.90
CA LYS A 445 -13.39 34.01 14.68
C LYS A 445 -13.86 35.11 13.74
N ASN A 446 -15.18 35.23 13.47
CA ASN A 446 -15.76 36.43 12.86
C ASN A 446 -16.02 37.48 13.95
N THR A 447 -14.98 38.18 14.36
CA THR A 447 -15.03 39.11 15.54
C THR A 447 -15.93 40.32 15.34
N GLU A 448 -16.33 40.65 14.11
CA GLU A 448 -17.19 41.76 13.76
C GLU A 448 -18.67 41.37 13.69
N LEU A 449 -19.02 40.09 13.93
CA LEU A 449 -20.39 39.60 13.84
C LEU A 449 -21.30 40.28 14.88
N ARG A 450 -22.28 41.04 14.42
CA ARG A 450 -23.18 41.83 15.29
C ARG A 450 -24.56 41.22 15.45
N THR A 451 -25.04 40.54 14.44
CA THR A 451 -26.40 40.00 14.40
C THR A 451 -26.41 38.59 13.87
N PHE A 452 -26.88 37.69 14.70
CA PHE A 452 -27.12 36.30 14.35
C PHE A 452 -28.55 35.94 14.75
N SER A 453 -29.43 35.75 13.78
CA SER A 453 -30.79 35.26 14.03
C SER A 453 -30.71 33.75 14.29
N ASN A 454 -31.27 33.30 15.43
CA ASN A 454 -31.26 31.90 15.81
C ASN A 454 -32.00 31.05 14.76
N HIS A 455 -31.25 30.26 14.00
CA HIS A 455 -31.82 29.37 12.98
C HIS A 455 -32.00 27.97 13.56
N ALA A 456 -33.24 27.55 13.77
CA ALA A 456 -33.58 26.21 14.20
C ALA A 456 -33.24 25.22 13.05
N GLY A 457 -32.41 24.21 13.33
CA GLY A 457 -32.23 23.08 12.43
C GLY A 457 -30.80 22.73 11.99
N PHE A 458 -29.80 23.54 12.37
CA PHE A 458 -28.37 23.21 12.08
C PHE A 458 -27.43 23.62 13.23
N THR A 459 -26.23 23.08 13.22
CA THR A 459 -25.19 23.38 14.23
C THR A 459 -24.40 24.61 13.78
N VAL A 460 -24.21 25.56 14.69
CA VAL A 460 -23.33 26.72 14.48
C VAL A 460 -22.08 26.53 15.34
N ILE A 461 -20.93 26.75 14.73
CA ILE A 461 -19.62 26.85 15.39
C ILE A 461 -19.24 28.33 15.37
N ASP A 462 -19.08 28.94 16.56
CA ASP A 462 -18.83 30.36 16.77
C ASP A 462 -17.61 30.63 17.68
#